data_4868320b5495c5e224a222c8ca4c2b65
#
_entry.id   4868320b5495c5e224a222c8ca4c2b65
#
_cell.length_a   1.000
_cell.length_b   1.000
_cell.length_c   1.000
_cell.angle_alpha   90.00
_cell.angle_beta   90.00
_cell.angle_gamma   90.00
#
_symmetry.space_group_name_H-M   'P 1'
#
loop_
_entity.id
_entity.type
_entity.pdbx_description
1 polymer ?
#
loop_
_entity_poly.entity_id
_entity_poly.type
_entity_poly.pdbx_seq_one_letter_code
_entity_poly.pdbx_strand_id
1 'polypeptide(L)'
;FGTVIANILAINRPVILYARDPLVARHINEKRENRGHSIHAQVEATHDLALLARECDVIFPMVPSAHFRTMMKQLSPHLHPYHILIHGTKGFDITLPPGETLDSVPKLSRQQVKTMSEVIQEESVVVRVGCLAGPNLARELAQRQPGATVVASHFNEVIQLGKRLLRNDRFQVYENNDIVGVEIAGVLKNIIAIASGALSGLGYGENAKGLLISRGAVEMVYLGRALGGDLKAFLGVAGIGDLVTTCNSPMSRNFTVGYRLAKGEKLDDILAEMTEVAEGVTTVKIAKKCADHYKIRALITDRLYRVLFEGMTVEEALEFLMRYPLNVDIDFL
;
A
#
# COMPACT_ATOMS: atom_id res chain seq x y z
N PHE A 1 6.55 2.67 9.21
CA PHE A 1 5.32 1.90 9.47
C PHE A 1 5.62 0.66 10.30
N GLY A 2 6.65 -0.16 9.96
CA GLY A 2 7.02 -1.36 10.72
C GLY A 2 7.19 -1.14 12.22
N THR A 3 7.86 -0.06 12.63
CA THR A 3 8.02 0.32 14.04
C THR A 3 6.67 0.54 14.74
N VAL A 4 5.74 1.19 14.06
CA VAL A 4 4.40 1.47 14.62
C VAL A 4 3.59 0.19 14.80
N ILE A 5 3.64 -0.71 13.81
CA ILE A 5 3.00 -2.04 13.94
C ILE A 5 3.66 -2.87 15.03
N ALA A 6 4.99 -2.83 15.16
CA ALA A 6 5.68 -3.51 16.25
C ALA A 6 5.21 -3.02 17.63
N ASN A 7 5.03 -1.71 17.81
CA ASN A 7 4.50 -1.13 19.05
C ASN A 7 3.02 -1.55 19.30
N ILE A 8 2.20 -1.65 18.27
CA ILE A 8 0.80 -2.12 18.40
C ILE A 8 0.77 -3.59 18.82
N LEU A 9 1.57 -4.43 18.16
CA LEU A 9 1.68 -5.87 18.51
C LEU A 9 2.20 -6.06 19.95
N ALA A 10 3.13 -5.20 20.36
CA ALA A 10 3.77 -5.26 21.68
C ALA A 10 2.81 -4.96 22.85
N ILE A 11 1.64 -4.40 22.60
CA ILE A 11 0.57 -4.27 23.60
C ILE A 11 0.07 -5.66 24.03
N ASN A 12 0.06 -6.61 23.10
CA ASN A 12 -0.52 -7.94 23.33
C ASN A 12 0.52 -9.05 23.50
N ARG A 13 1.71 -8.95 22.91
CA ARG A 13 2.77 -9.98 22.91
C ARG A 13 4.17 -9.37 22.79
N PRO A 14 5.22 -10.04 23.30
CA PRO A 14 6.61 -9.69 22.99
C PRO A 14 6.84 -9.70 21.46
N VAL A 15 7.68 -8.79 20.96
CA VAL A 15 7.94 -8.60 19.54
C VAL A 15 9.43 -8.52 19.25
N ILE A 16 9.89 -9.20 18.23
CA ILE A 16 11.22 -9.03 17.65
C ILE A 16 11.09 -8.14 16.40
N LEU A 17 11.75 -6.99 16.41
CA LEU A 17 11.78 -6.04 15.31
C LEU A 17 13.07 -6.23 14.49
N TYR A 18 12.94 -6.67 13.24
CA TYR A 18 14.10 -6.78 12.36
C TYR A 18 14.51 -5.40 11.82
N ALA A 19 15.79 -5.09 11.95
CA ALA A 19 16.43 -3.94 11.30
C ALA A 19 17.67 -4.42 10.54
N ARG A 20 17.71 -4.16 9.22
CA ARG A 20 18.79 -4.63 8.33
C ARG A 20 20.18 -4.16 8.78
N ASP A 21 20.27 -2.94 9.28
CA ASP A 21 21.52 -2.36 9.80
C ASP A 21 21.70 -2.73 11.28
N PRO A 22 22.80 -3.41 11.64
CA PRO A 22 23.11 -3.77 13.04
C PRO A 22 23.19 -2.56 13.98
N LEU A 23 23.63 -1.41 13.47
CA LEU A 23 23.71 -0.17 14.26
C LEU A 23 22.32 0.35 14.61
N VAL A 24 21.38 0.24 13.67
CA VAL A 24 19.98 0.60 13.91
C VAL A 24 19.34 -0.34 14.93
N ALA A 25 19.58 -1.66 14.84
CA ALA A 25 19.08 -2.61 15.82
C ALA A 25 19.61 -2.31 17.22
N ARG A 26 20.92 -2.03 17.36
CA ARG A 26 21.55 -1.63 18.62
C ARG A 26 20.94 -0.32 19.16
N HIS A 27 20.81 0.70 18.30
CA HIS A 27 20.23 1.99 18.69
C HIS A 27 18.80 1.82 19.23
N ILE A 28 17.96 1.00 18.56
CA ILE A 28 16.60 0.70 19.03
C ILE A 28 16.61 0.09 20.41
N ASN A 29 17.50 -0.87 20.69
CA ASN A 29 17.57 -1.56 21.99
C ASN A 29 18.09 -0.63 23.09
N GLU A 30 19.10 0.20 22.81
CA GLU A 30 19.72 1.08 23.79
C GLU A 30 18.92 2.36 24.06
N LYS A 31 18.41 3.00 23.00
CA LYS A 31 17.74 4.30 23.08
C LYS A 31 16.23 4.21 23.15
N ARG A 32 15.66 3.04 22.86
CA ARG A 32 14.21 2.81 22.81
C ARG A 32 13.50 3.77 21.85
N GLU A 33 14.16 4.06 20.72
CA GLU A 33 13.67 4.97 19.69
C GLU A 33 14.05 4.47 18.29
N ASN A 34 13.18 4.71 17.30
CA ASN A 34 13.47 4.51 15.89
C ASN A 34 12.78 5.59 15.04
N ARG A 35 13.58 6.40 14.33
CA ARG A 35 13.10 7.47 13.44
C ARG A 35 12.08 8.40 14.10
N GLY A 36 12.35 8.85 15.32
CA GLY A 36 11.47 9.75 16.09
C GLY A 36 10.27 9.08 16.74
N HIS A 37 10.17 7.75 16.70
CA HIS A 37 9.13 6.99 17.39
C HIS A 37 9.72 6.24 18.59
N SER A 38 9.10 6.41 19.76
CA SER A 38 9.42 5.59 20.93
C SER A 38 9.11 4.11 20.69
N ILE A 39 9.89 3.24 21.31
CA ILE A 39 9.77 1.78 21.19
C ILE A 39 9.16 1.21 22.46
N HIS A 40 8.11 0.41 22.33
CA HIS A 40 7.42 -0.26 23.43
C HIS A 40 8.40 -1.19 24.20
N ALA A 41 8.26 -1.29 25.52
CA ALA A 41 9.16 -2.07 26.38
C ALA A 41 9.30 -3.55 25.98
N GLN A 42 8.25 -4.15 25.40
CA GLN A 42 8.22 -5.52 24.93
C GLN A 42 8.75 -5.73 23.49
N VAL A 43 9.36 -4.72 22.87
CA VAL A 43 10.00 -4.83 21.55
C VAL A 43 11.50 -4.96 21.74
N GLU A 44 12.11 -6.00 21.16
CA GLU A 44 13.55 -6.15 20.99
C GLU A 44 13.91 -6.09 19.51
N ALA A 45 15.02 -5.45 19.15
CA ALA A 45 15.48 -5.36 17.78
C ALA A 45 16.60 -6.34 17.49
N THR A 46 16.59 -6.92 16.28
CA THR A 46 17.66 -7.78 15.77
C THR A 46 18.00 -7.45 14.32
N HIS A 47 19.20 -7.76 13.88
CA HIS A 47 19.62 -7.77 12.48
C HIS A 47 19.76 -9.18 11.90
N ASP A 48 19.42 -10.21 12.69
CA ASP A 48 19.53 -11.63 12.32
C ASP A 48 18.15 -12.18 11.91
N LEU A 49 17.98 -12.49 10.61
CA LEU A 49 16.76 -13.10 10.07
C LEU A 49 16.57 -14.55 10.53
N ALA A 50 17.67 -15.29 10.77
CA ALA A 50 17.58 -16.67 11.25
C ALA A 50 17.06 -16.71 12.70
N LEU A 51 17.54 -15.80 13.54
CA LEU A 51 17.02 -15.62 14.91
C LEU A 51 15.54 -15.26 14.88
N LEU A 52 15.16 -14.27 14.04
CA LEU A 52 13.76 -13.85 13.93
C LEU A 52 12.85 -15.00 13.54
N ALA A 53 13.22 -15.78 12.50
CA ALA A 53 12.41 -16.90 12.04
C ALA A 53 12.36 -18.06 13.05
N ARG A 54 13.44 -18.28 13.82
CA ARG A 54 13.46 -19.33 14.84
C ARG A 54 12.58 -19.01 16.05
N GLU A 55 12.53 -17.72 16.45
CA GLU A 55 11.82 -17.28 17.65
C GLU A 55 10.36 -16.83 17.40
N CYS A 56 9.97 -16.66 16.13
CA CYS A 56 8.67 -16.07 15.76
C CYS A 56 7.90 -16.95 14.77
N ASP A 57 6.78 -17.53 15.19
CA ASP A 57 5.87 -18.25 14.30
C ASP A 57 5.06 -17.31 13.39
N VAL A 58 4.86 -16.06 13.81
CA VAL A 58 4.08 -15.05 13.07
C VAL A 58 4.97 -13.86 12.72
N ILE A 59 5.11 -13.58 11.44
CA ILE A 59 5.99 -12.55 10.93
C ILE A 59 5.17 -11.50 10.15
N PHE A 60 5.47 -10.21 10.39
CA PHE A 60 4.81 -9.10 9.74
C PHE A 60 5.78 -8.36 8.80
N PRO A 61 5.88 -8.74 7.51
CA PRO A 61 6.72 -8.03 6.54
C PRO A 61 6.16 -6.62 6.25
N MET A 62 6.96 -5.57 6.54
CA MET A 62 6.57 -4.17 6.45
C MET A 62 7.60 -3.33 5.69
N VAL A 63 8.06 -3.83 4.54
CA VAL A 63 9.06 -3.16 3.70
C VAL A 63 8.42 -2.59 2.43
N PRO A 64 9.01 -1.58 1.77
CA PRO A 64 8.52 -1.09 0.48
C PRO A 64 8.46 -2.18 -0.58
N SER A 65 7.50 -2.09 -1.51
CA SER A 65 7.26 -3.12 -2.54
C SER A 65 8.50 -3.40 -3.39
N ALA A 66 9.27 -2.37 -3.77
CA ALA A 66 10.49 -2.50 -4.55
C ALA A 66 11.59 -3.39 -3.90
N HIS A 67 11.52 -3.59 -2.58
CA HIS A 67 12.47 -4.41 -1.83
C HIS A 67 11.85 -5.71 -1.29
N PHE A 68 10.56 -5.92 -1.53
CA PHE A 68 9.81 -6.99 -0.88
C PHE A 68 10.31 -8.37 -1.33
N ARG A 69 10.41 -8.61 -2.65
CA ARG A 69 10.92 -9.87 -3.20
C ARG A 69 12.35 -10.18 -2.75
N THR A 70 13.23 -9.18 -2.74
CA THR A 70 14.61 -9.34 -2.26
C THR A 70 14.65 -9.71 -0.78
N MET A 71 13.84 -9.07 0.06
CA MET A 71 13.72 -9.41 1.47
C MET A 71 13.17 -10.83 1.66
N MET A 72 12.15 -11.23 0.88
CA MET A 72 11.62 -12.59 0.94
C MET A 72 12.66 -13.65 0.58
N LYS A 73 13.48 -13.42 -0.46
CA LYS A 73 14.59 -14.32 -0.80
C LYS A 73 15.61 -14.48 0.33
N GLN A 74 15.85 -13.44 1.11
CA GLN A 74 16.75 -13.50 2.26
C GLN A 74 16.12 -14.20 3.47
N LEU A 75 14.81 -14.02 3.68
CA LEU A 75 14.09 -14.62 4.80
C LEU A 75 13.72 -16.08 4.55
N SER A 76 13.38 -16.44 3.31
CA SER A 76 12.86 -17.75 2.89
C SER A 76 13.70 -18.96 3.35
N PRO A 77 15.05 -18.94 3.33
CA PRO A 77 15.85 -20.07 3.81
C PRO A 77 15.64 -20.43 5.28
N HIS A 78 15.09 -19.51 6.07
CA HIS A 78 14.83 -19.69 7.50
C HIS A 78 13.36 -20.00 7.81
N LEU A 79 12.48 -19.97 6.79
CA LEU A 79 11.06 -20.20 6.98
C LEU A 79 10.69 -21.68 6.88
N HIS A 80 9.66 -22.05 7.63
CA HIS A 80 9.06 -23.38 7.65
C HIS A 80 7.56 -23.31 7.32
N PRO A 81 6.91 -24.42 6.91
CA PRO A 81 5.48 -24.45 6.59
C PRO A 81 4.55 -24.04 7.74
N TYR A 82 5.02 -24.07 8.98
CA TYR A 82 4.21 -23.66 10.13
C TYR A 82 4.16 -22.14 10.35
N HIS A 83 5.05 -21.37 9.72
CA HIS A 83 5.01 -19.92 9.83
C HIS A 83 3.75 -19.31 9.22
N ILE A 84 3.37 -18.16 9.75
CA ILE A 84 2.29 -17.32 9.25
C ILE A 84 2.89 -15.96 8.92
N LEU A 85 2.69 -15.48 7.68
CA LEU A 85 3.14 -14.16 7.25
C LEU A 85 1.94 -13.26 6.99
N ILE A 86 1.89 -12.08 7.66
CA ILE A 86 0.85 -11.06 7.46
C ILE A 86 1.54 -9.77 7.05
N HIS A 87 1.59 -9.47 5.75
CA HIS A 87 2.26 -8.26 5.28
C HIS A 87 1.36 -7.01 5.31
N GLY A 88 1.98 -5.83 5.31
CA GLY A 88 1.27 -4.54 5.23
C GLY A 88 1.80 -3.64 4.11
N THR A 89 2.51 -4.21 3.15
CA THR A 89 3.08 -3.51 2.00
C THR A 89 2.02 -3.22 0.95
N LYS A 90 1.97 -2.00 0.44
CA LYS A 90 0.96 -1.50 -0.51
C LYS A 90 1.60 -1.17 -1.85
N GLY A 91 1.94 -2.19 -2.63
CA GLY A 91 2.52 -2.08 -3.97
C GLY A 91 2.40 -3.40 -4.72
N PHE A 92 2.75 -3.38 -6.00
CA PHE A 92 2.82 -4.57 -6.84
C PHE A 92 4.29 -4.96 -7.08
N ASP A 93 4.50 -6.24 -7.31
CA ASP A 93 5.70 -6.76 -7.96
C ASP A 93 5.36 -7.14 -9.40
N ILE A 94 6.34 -7.00 -10.30
CA ILE A 94 6.12 -7.23 -11.74
C ILE A 94 7.08 -8.30 -12.24
N THR A 95 6.51 -9.33 -12.87
CA THR A 95 7.27 -10.36 -13.55
C THR A 95 7.26 -10.11 -15.05
N LEU A 96 8.43 -9.78 -15.62
CA LEU A 96 8.60 -9.50 -17.04
C LEU A 96 9.53 -10.53 -17.70
N PRO A 97 9.42 -10.73 -19.02
CA PRO A 97 10.40 -11.48 -19.79
C PRO A 97 11.83 -10.94 -19.59
N PRO A 98 12.85 -11.78 -19.72
CA PRO A 98 14.23 -11.35 -19.62
C PRO A 98 14.56 -10.20 -20.60
N GLY A 99 15.18 -9.14 -20.09
CA GLY A 99 15.58 -7.97 -20.86
C GLY A 99 14.49 -6.89 -21.01
N GLU A 100 13.26 -7.17 -20.59
CA GLU A 100 12.19 -6.16 -20.58
C GLU A 100 12.14 -5.38 -19.25
N THR A 101 11.67 -4.16 -19.34
CA THR A 101 11.44 -3.26 -18.20
C THR A 101 9.99 -2.80 -18.16
N LEU A 102 9.56 -2.25 -17.04
CA LEU A 102 8.20 -1.69 -16.94
C LEU A 102 7.95 -0.58 -17.98
N ASP A 103 8.98 0.13 -18.41
CA ASP A 103 8.85 1.19 -19.43
C ASP A 103 8.80 0.63 -20.86
N SER A 104 9.47 -0.49 -21.14
CA SER A 104 9.50 -1.09 -22.48
C SER A 104 8.22 -1.83 -22.86
N VAL A 105 7.49 -2.41 -21.89
CA VAL A 105 6.26 -3.17 -22.18
C VAL A 105 5.06 -2.23 -22.32
N PRO A 106 4.26 -2.35 -23.40
CA PRO A 106 3.11 -1.45 -23.61
C PRO A 106 1.91 -1.80 -22.73
N LYS A 107 1.76 -3.06 -22.34
CA LYS A 107 0.60 -3.59 -21.60
C LYS A 107 1.03 -4.62 -20.57
N LEU A 108 0.22 -4.77 -19.53
CA LEU A 108 0.42 -5.78 -18.47
C LEU A 108 -0.85 -6.58 -18.24
N SER A 109 -0.71 -7.90 -18.24
CA SER A 109 -1.76 -8.83 -17.82
C SER A 109 -1.70 -9.08 -16.31
N ARG A 110 -2.78 -9.65 -15.73
CA ARG A 110 -2.82 -10.07 -14.33
C ARG A 110 -1.69 -11.05 -13.96
N GLN A 111 -1.29 -11.91 -14.87
CA GLN A 111 -0.24 -12.89 -14.63
C GLN A 111 1.14 -12.24 -14.38
N GLN A 112 1.36 -11.06 -14.96
CA GLN A 112 2.60 -10.31 -14.82
C GLN A 112 2.61 -9.41 -13.58
N VAL A 113 1.43 -9.08 -13.05
CA VAL A 113 1.27 -8.23 -11.85
C VAL A 113 1.03 -9.11 -10.64
N LYS A 114 1.97 -9.08 -9.68
CA LYS A 114 1.90 -9.90 -8.47
C LYS A 114 1.58 -9.04 -7.26
N THR A 115 0.67 -9.54 -6.43
CA THR A 115 0.48 -8.99 -5.09
C THR A 115 1.60 -9.46 -4.15
N MET A 116 1.75 -8.82 -3.00
CA MET A 116 2.81 -9.21 -2.06
C MET A 116 2.56 -10.58 -1.43
N SER A 117 1.30 -10.98 -1.27
CA SER A 117 0.96 -12.33 -0.83
C SER A 117 1.39 -13.40 -1.84
N GLU A 118 1.24 -13.14 -3.14
CA GLU A 118 1.74 -14.01 -4.20
C GLU A 118 3.28 -14.07 -4.21
N VAL A 119 3.95 -12.95 -3.97
CA VAL A 119 5.43 -12.94 -3.82
C VAL A 119 5.88 -13.80 -2.64
N ILE A 120 5.19 -13.77 -1.50
CA ILE A 120 5.49 -14.65 -0.37
C ILE A 120 5.37 -16.12 -0.78
N GLN A 121 4.30 -16.49 -1.49
CA GLN A 121 4.06 -17.86 -1.95
C GLN A 121 5.06 -18.32 -3.02
N GLU A 122 5.51 -17.41 -3.89
CA GLU A 122 6.52 -17.72 -4.90
C GLU A 122 7.92 -17.93 -4.30
N GLU A 123 8.27 -17.15 -3.27
CA GLU A 123 9.63 -17.12 -2.72
C GLU A 123 9.81 -17.98 -1.46
N SER A 124 8.75 -18.60 -0.93
CA SER A 124 8.85 -19.35 0.32
C SER A 124 7.94 -20.60 0.38
N VAL A 125 8.17 -21.42 1.39
CA VAL A 125 7.33 -22.59 1.70
C VAL A 125 6.08 -22.24 2.51
N VAL A 126 5.85 -20.96 2.81
CA VAL A 126 4.76 -20.51 3.66
C VAL A 126 3.45 -20.46 2.88
N VAL A 127 2.45 -21.19 3.36
CA VAL A 127 1.10 -21.25 2.75
C VAL A 127 0.13 -20.29 3.45
N ARG A 128 0.27 -20.12 4.76
CA ARG A 128 -0.63 -19.31 5.60
C ARG A 128 -0.25 -17.83 5.54
N VAL A 129 -0.74 -17.17 4.51
CA VAL A 129 -0.43 -15.76 4.22
C VAL A 129 -1.66 -14.90 4.47
N GLY A 130 -1.44 -13.72 5.03
CA GLY A 130 -2.43 -12.67 5.18
C GLY A 130 -1.85 -11.31 4.80
N CYS A 131 -2.73 -10.34 4.64
CA CYS A 131 -2.36 -8.94 4.52
C CYS A 131 -3.12 -8.07 5.51
N LEU A 132 -2.56 -6.90 5.82
CA LEU A 132 -3.27 -5.85 6.54
C LEU A 132 -3.35 -4.59 5.68
N ALA A 133 -4.55 -4.01 5.60
CA ALA A 133 -4.80 -2.76 4.88
C ALA A 133 -5.92 -1.96 5.57
N GLY A 134 -5.86 -0.65 5.44
CA GLY A 134 -6.83 0.26 6.04
C GLY A 134 -6.26 1.65 6.25
N PRO A 135 -7.02 2.57 6.86
CA PRO A 135 -6.60 3.92 7.20
C PRO A 135 -5.57 3.90 8.32
N ASN A 136 -4.31 3.63 7.96
CA ASN A 136 -3.22 3.38 8.89
C ASN A 136 -2.10 4.42 8.72
N LEU A 137 -2.39 5.70 8.98
CA LEU A 137 -1.39 6.75 8.99
C LEU A 137 -0.42 6.55 10.17
N ALA A 138 0.85 6.30 9.87
CA ALA A 138 1.84 5.90 10.86
C ALA A 138 1.98 6.91 12.02
N ARG A 139 1.91 8.23 11.73
CA ARG A 139 2.00 9.28 12.75
C ARG A 139 0.82 9.26 13.71
N GLU A 140 -0.41 9.08 13.20
CA GLU A 140 -1.62 9.04 14.05
C GLU A 140 -1.63 7.80 14.93
N LEU A 141 -1.30 6.64 14.37
CA LEU A 141 -1.18 5.40 15.14
C LEU A 141 -0.08 5.48 16.21
N ALA A 142 1.05 6.11 15.90
CA ALA A 142 2.13 6.34 16.88
C ALA A 142 1.68 7.26 18.02
N GLN A 143 0.77 8.19 17.77
CA GLN A 143 0.14 9.06 18.78
C GLN A 143 -1.05 8.40 19.48
N ARG A 144 -1.28 7.10 19.25
CA ARG A 144 -2.38 6.33 19.81
C ARG A 144 -3.77 6.92 19.49
N GLN A 145 -3.89 7.60 18.34
CA GLN A 145 -5.21 8.01 17.86
C GLN A 145 -6.02 6.76 17.44
N PRO A 146 -7.35 6.80 17.57
CA PRO A 146 -8.20 5.70 17.13
C PRO A 146 -8.00 5.38 15.66
N GLY A 147 -7.82 4.10 15.33
CA GLY A 147 -7.62 3.62 13.98
C GLY A 147 -8.26 2.26 13.75
N ALA A 148 -8.26 1.84 12.50
CA ALA A 148 -8.76 0.53 12.12
C ALA A 148 -7.96 -0.05 10.97
N THR A 149 -7.88 -1.39 10.94
CA THR A 149 -7.31 -2.13 9.81
C THR A 149 -8.20 -3.32 9.45
N VAL A 150 -8.01 -3.85 8.26
CA VAL A 150 -8.54 -5.15 7.84
C VAL A 150 -7.38 -6.12 7.85
N VAL A 151 -7.57 -7.30 8.43
CA VAL A 151 -6.72 -8.47 8.18
C VAL A 151 -7.45 -9.35 7.19
N ALA A 152 -6.82 -9.60 6.04
CA ALA A 152 -7.38 -10.45 5.01
C ALA A 152 -6.52 -11.68 4.75
N SER A 153 -7.17 -12.84 4.52
CA SER A 153 -6.52 -14.10 4.19
C SER A 153 -7.55 -15.11 3.66
N HIS A 154 -7.10 -16.08 2.88
CA HIS A 154 -7.90 -17.25 2.55
C HIS A 154 -8.07 -18.20 3.74
N PHE A 155 -7.25 -18.06 4.80
CA PHE A 155 -7.25 -18.89 5.99
C PHE A 155 -7.86 -18.15 7.18
N ASN A 156 -8.99 -18.63 7.67
CA ASN A 156 -9.66 -18.02 8.83
C ASN A 156 -8.76 -17.98 10.08
N GLU A 157 -7.91 -18.97 10.28
CA GLU A 157 -6.96 -19.00 11.40
C GLU A 157 -6.00 -17.80 11.37
N VAL A 158 -5.51 -17.40 10.17
CA VAL A 158 -4.65 -16.25 9.97
C VAL A 158 -5.38 -14.95 10.32
N ILE A 159 -6.64 -14.83 9.89
CA ILE A 159 -7.50 -13.69 10.18
C ILE A 159 -7.70 -13.57 11.69
N GLN A 160 -8.13 -14.63 12.36
CA GLN A 160 -8.39 -14.61 13.79
C GLN A 160 -7.12 -14.36 14.61
N LEU A 161 -5.99 -14.90 14.17
CA LEU A 161 -4.70 -14.65 14.81
C LEU A 161 -4.28 -13.19 14.66
N GLY A 162 -4.34 -12.64 13.44
CA GLY A 162 -4.04 -11.23 13.18
C GLY A 162 -4.92 -10.29 14.01
N LYS A 163 -6.22 -10.59 14.14
CA LYS A 163 -7.14 -9.85 15.02
C LYS A 163 -6.69 -9.89 16.48
N ARG A 164 -6.36 -11.06 17.01
CA ARG A 164 -5.89 -11.19 18.41
C ARG A 164 -4.57 -10.45 18.69
N LEU A 165 -3.68 -10.42 17.70
CA LEU A 165 -2.37 -9.79 17.86
C LEU A 165 -2.43 -8.26 17.74
N LEU A 166 -3.31 -7.71 16.91
CA LEU A 166 -3.35 -6.28 16.59
C LEU A 166 -4.40 -5.51 17.38
N ARG A 167 -5.55 -6.12 17.71
CA ARG A 167 -6.67 -5.43 18.34
C ARG A 167 -6.34 -4.95 19.76
N ASN A 168 -6.70 -3.69 20.03
CA ASN A 168 -6.63 -3.09 21.36
C ASN A 168 -7.73 -2.00 21.50
N ASP A 169 -7.73 -1.25 22.59
CA ASP A 169 -8.70 -0.20 22.90
C ASP A 169 -8.71 0.98 21.91
N ARG A 170 -7.66 1.15 21.13
CA ARG A 170 -7.50 2.24 20.14
C ARG A 170 -7.37 1.74 18.72
N PHE A 171 -7.25 0.43 18.48
CA PHE A 171 -7.05 -0.13 17.15
C PHE A 171 -8.02 -1.29 16.88
N GLN A 172 -9.02 -1.02 16.04
CA GLN A 172 -10.00 -2.01 15.62
C GLN A 172 -9.48 -2.85 14.46
N VAL A 173 -9.84 -4.13 14.42
CA VAL A 173 -9.42 -5.05 13.35
C VAL A 173 -10.63 -5.75 12.77
N TYR A 174 -10.89 -5.50 11.50
CA TYR A 174 -11.93 -6.15 10.71
C TYR A 174 -11.35 -7.32 9.91
N GLU A 175 -12.21 -8.19 9.44
CA GLU A 175 -11.84 -9.39 8.67
C GLU A 175 -12.32 -9.33 7.23
N ASN A 176 -11.56 -9.94 6.32
CA ASN A 176 -11.95 -10.13 4.93
C ASN A 176 -11.32 -11.43 4.39
N ASN A 177 -12.06 -12.19 3.58
CA ASN A 177 -11.55 -13.41 2.96
C ASN A 177 -10.97 -13.19 1.56
N ASP A 178 -11.18 -12.02 0.97
CA ASP A 178 -10.59 -11.62 -0.31
C ASP A 178 -9.26 -10.90 -0.09
N ILE A 179 -8.19 -11.66 0.12
CA ILE A 179 -6.83 -11.11 0.30
C ILE A 179 -6.39 -10.33 -0.94
N VAL A 180 -6.67 -10.83 -2.14
CA VAL A 180 -6.29 -10.20 -3.41
C VAL A 180 -6.97 -8.84 -3.56
N GLY A 181 -8.27 -8.76 -3.35
CA GLY A 181 -9.02 -7.51 -3.45
C GLY A 181 -8.58 -6.48 -2.42
N VAL A 182 -8.29 -6.89 -1.17
CA VAL A 182 -7.81 -6.01 -0.11
C VAL A 182 -6.42 -5.45 -0.43
N GLU A 183 -5.50 -6.27 -0.95
CA GLU A 183 -4.18 -5.79 -1.41
C GLU A 183 -4.33 -4.79 -2.56
N ILE A 184 -5.10 -5.13 -3.59
CA ILE A 184 -5.30 -4.29 -4.77
C ILE A 184 -5.95 -2.95 -4.38
N ALA A 185 -6.97 -2.95 -3.53
CA ALA A 185 -7.61 -1.74 -3.04
C ALA A 185 -6.59 -0.82 -2.32
N GLY A 186 -5.77 -1.38 -1.44
CA GLY A 186 -4.70 -0.68 -0.73
C GLY A 186 -3.62 -0.10 -1.65
N VAL A 187 -3.41 -0.70 -2.83
CA VAL A 187 -2.45 -0.23 -3.84
C VAL A 187 -3.06 0.85 -4.72
N LEU A 188 -4.23 0.60 -5.32
CA LEU A 188 -4.85 1.50 -6.32
C LEU A 188 -5.28 2.85 -5.73
N LYS A 189 -5.69 2.92 -4.47
CA LYS A 189 -6.03 4.19 -3.81
C LYS A 189 -4.90 5.23 -3.88
N ASN A 190 -3.66 4.80 -3.99
CA ASN A 190 -2.50 5.70 -4.04
C ASN A 190 -2.49 6.55 -5.32
N ILE A 191 -3.07 6.07 -6.41
CA ILE A 191 -3.29 6.82 -7.65
C ILE A 191 -4.20 8.02 -7.37
N ILE A 192 -5.33 7.76 -6.73
CA ILE A 192 -6.33 8.79 -6.42
C ILE A 192 -5.78 9.80 -5.41
N ALA A 193 -4.94 9.33 -4.48
CA ALA A 193 -4.27 10.20 -3.51
C ALA A 193 -3.31 11.20 -4.18
N ILE A 194 -2.57 10.81 -5.23
CA ILE A 194 -1.76 11.75 -6.04
C ILE A 194 -2.67 12.79 -6.69
N ALA A 195 -3.74 12.36 -7.36
CA ALA A 195 -4.69 13.26 -8.00
C ALA A 195 -5.36 14.23 -6.99
N SER A 196 -5.71 13.75 -5.80
CA SER A 196 -6.26 14.59 -4.73
C SER A 196 -5.27 15.63 -4.22
N GLY A 197 -4.00 15.26 -4.08
CA GLY A 197 -2.92 16.19 -3.77
C GLY A 197 -2.79 17.28 -4.84
N ALA A 198 -2.89 16.90 -6.12
CA ALA A 198 -2.82 17.84 -7.23
C ALA A 198 -3.98 18.84 -7.21
N LEU A 199 -5.22 18.40 -6.99
CA LEU A 199 -6.36 19.31 -6.80
C LEU A 199 -6.14 20.29 -5.64
N SER A 200 -5.62 19.79 -4.51
CA SER A 200 -5.31 20.65 -3.36
C SER A 200 -4.20 21.66 -3.67
N GLY A 201 -3.20 21.27 -4.44
CA GLY A 201 -2.13 22.15 -4.92
C GLY A 201 -2.64 23.27 -5.82
N LEU A 202 -3.65 23.01 -6.64
CA LEU A 202 -4.34 24.02 -7.46
C LEU A 202 -5.34 24.89 -6.66
N GLY A 203 -5.58 24.59 -5.37
CA GLY A 203 -6.49 25.35 -4.52
C GLY A 203 -7.97 24.97 -4.65
N TYR A 204 -8.28 23.81 -5.26
CA TYR A 204 -9.68 23.34 -5.31
C TYR A 204 -10.15 22.80 -3.97
N GLY A 205 -11.43 23.05 -3.68
CA GLY A 205 -12.07 22.69 -2.42
C GLY A 205 -12.68 21.28 -2.39
N GLU A 206 -13.49 21.04 -1.34
CA GLU A 206 -14.00 19.72 -0.99
C GLU A 206 -14.96 19.12 -2.04
N ASN A 207 -15.72 19.95 -2.80
CA ASN A 207 -16.58 19.44 -3.87
C ASN A 207 -15.76 18.73 -4.96
N ALA A 208 -14.65 19.31 -5.38
CA ALA A 208 -13.77 18.72 -6.39
C ALA A 208 -13.10 17.43 -5.87
N LYS A 209 -12.66 17.42 -4.61
CA LYS A 209 -12.13 16.22 -3.96
C LYS A 209 -13.19 15.13 -3.81
N GLY A 210 -14.40 15.47 -3.39
CA GLY A 210 -15.51 14.51 -3.28
C GLY A 210 -15.84 13.85 -4.62
N LEU A 211 -15.89 14.65 -5.71
CA LEU A 211 -16.05 14.14 -7.06
C LEU A 211 -14.92 13.22 -7.45
N LEU A 212 -13.65 13.62 -7.23
CA LEU A 212 -12.49 12.81 -7.55
C LEU A 212 -12.49 11.48 -6.77
N ILE A 213 -12.76 11.50 -5.48
CA ILE A 213 -12.79 10.30 -4.62
C ILE A 213 -13.89 9.34 -5.08
N SER A 214 -15.09 9.86 -5.37
CA SER A 214 -16.21 9.05 -5.88
C SER A 214 -15.86 8.39 -7.22
N ARG A 215 -15.41 9.16 -8.21
CA ARG A 215 -15.03 8.62 -9.53
C ARG A 215 -13.80 7.72 -9.45
N GLY A 216 -12.86 8.04 -8.57
CA GLY A 216 -11.68 7.22 -8.28
C GLY A 216 -12.03 5.86 -7.67
N ALA A 217 -13.01 5.82 -6.77
CA ALA A 217 -13.50 4.57 -6.19
C ALA A 217 -14.12 3.66 -7.28
N VAL A 218 -14.90 4.22 -8.20
CA VAL A 218 -15.44 3.48 -9.37
C VAL A 218 -14.31 2.91 -10.23
N GLU A 219 -13.30 3.73 -10.55
CA GLU A 219 -12.16 3.29 -11.36
C GLU A 219 -11.34 2.19 -10.65
N MET A 220 -11.13 2.32 -9.32
CA MET A 220 -10.50 1.28 -8.51
C MET A 220 -11.26 -0.04 -8.57
N VAL A 221 -12.60 -0.03 -8.57
CA VAL A 221 -13.42 -1.23 -8.68
C VAL A 221 -13.23 -1.91 -10.03
N TYR A 222 -13.25 -1.15 -11.14
CA TYR A 222 -13.03 -1.73 -12.48
C TYR A 222 -11.67 -2.38 -12.63
N LEU A 223 -10.61 -1.64 -12.27
CA LEU A 223 -9.25 -2.15 -12.32
C LEU A 223 -9.06 -3.34 -11.36
N GLY A 224 -9.62 -3.22 -10.17
CA GLY A 224 -9.50 -4.24 -9.15
C GLY A 224 -10.17 -5.56 -9.52
N ARG A 225 -11.37 -5.50 -10.10
CA ARG A 225 -12.06 -6.70 -10.59
C ARG A 225 -11.30 -7.37 -11.73
N ALA A 226 -10.74 -6.61 -12.66
CA ALA A 226 -9.92 -7.15 -13.74
C ALA A 226 -8.63 -7.81 -13.22
N LEU A 227 -8.14 -7.35 -12.07
CA LEU A 227 -6.99 -7.91 -11.38
C LEU A 227 -7.36 -9.02 -10.38
N GLY A 228 -8.64 -9.43 -10.28
CA GLY A 228 -9.09 -10.58 -9.52
C GLY A 228 -9.63 -10.28 -8.12
N GLY A 229 -9.85 -9.01 -7.76
CA GLY A 229 -10.47 -8.60 -6.49
C GLY A 229 -12.00 -8.61 -6.53
N ASP A 230 -12.64 -8.89 -5.40
CA ASP A 230 -14.10 -8.79 -5.21
C ASP A 230 -14.50 -7.35 -4.85
N LEU A 231 -15.67 -6.91 -5.31
CA LEU A 231 -16.25 -5.60 -5.03
C LEU A 231 -16.25 -5.23 -3.54
N LYS A 232 -16.51 -6.18 -2.67
CA LYS A 232 -16.61 -5.96 -1.21
C LYS A 232 -15.30 -5.43 -0.60
N ALA A 233 -14.14 -5.80 -1.14
CA ALA A 233 -12.86 -5.31 -0.67
C ALA A 233 -12.69 -3.80 -0.89
N PHE A 234 -13.29 -3.27 -1.98
CA PHE A 234 -13.19 -1.85 -2.35
C PHE A 234 -14.16 -0.96 -1.57
N LEU A 235 -15.27 -1.49 -1.08
CA LEU A 235 -16.30 -0.72 -0.36
C LEU A 235 -16.07 -0.64 1.17
N GLY A 236 -15.17 -1.45 1.71
CA GLY A 236 -14.88 -1.55 3.14
C GLY A 236 -13.80 -0.58 3.64
N VAL A 237 -13.34 -0.85 4.86
CA VAL A 237 -12.29 -0.07 5.55
C VAL A 237 -10.97 -0.07 4.77
N ALA A 238 -10.59 -1.19 4.16
CA ALA A 238 -9.38 -1.31 3.33
C ALA A 238 -9.49 -0.58 1.98
N GLY A 239 -10.71 -0.42 1.44
CA GLY A 239 -10.98 0.31 0.21
C GLY A 239 -11.31 1.77 0.47
N ILE A 240 -12.62 2.11 0.58
CA ILE A 240 -13.08 3.50 0.75
C ILE A 240 -12.48 4.15 2.00
N GLY A 241 -12.39 3.44 3.13
CA GLY A 241 -11.82 3.99 4.35
C GLY A 241 -10.38 4.48 4.17
N ASP A 242 -9.53 3.64 3.59
CA ASP A 242 -8.12 3.98 3.32
C ASP A 242 -7.98 5.01 2.19
N LEU A 243 -8.86 4.97 1.18
CA LEU A 243 -8.92 5.94 0.09
C LEU A 243 -9.19 7.35 0.63
N VAL A 244 -10.28 7.53 1.38
CA VAL A 244 -10.68 8.84 1.93
C VAL A 244 -9.60 9.39 2.85
N THR A 245 -9.06 8.57 3.76
CA THR A 245 -7.99 8.97 4.67
C THR A 245 -6.75 9.43 3.91
N THR A 246 -6.34 8.68 2.87
CA THR A 246 -5.12 8.98 2.13
C THR A 246 -5.27 10.21 1.23
N CYS A 247 -6.45 10.42 0.64
CA CYS A 247 -6.76 11.55 -0.22
C CYS A 247 -6.86 12.88 0.53
N ASN A 248 -7.20 12.85 1.82
CA ASN A 248 -7.37 14.06 2.63
C ASN A 248 -6.19 14.35 3.57
N SER A 249 -5.17 13.51 3.57
CA SER A 249 -4.05 13.69 4.49
C SER A 249 -2.79 14.23 3.83
N PRO A 250 -2.31 15.42 4.24
CA PRO A 250 -0.99 15.92 3.82
C PRO A 250 0.17 15.05 4.34
N MET A 251 -0.08 14.14 5.28
CA MET A 251 0.90 13.12 5.71
C MET A 251 1.03 11.96 4.71
N SER A 252 0.16 11.88 3.70
CA SER A 252 0.27 10.91 2.62
C SER A 252 1.36 11.33 1.63
N ARG A 253 2.37 10.48 1.46
CA ARG A 253 3.46 10.66 0.48
C ARG A 253 2.92 10.87 -0.94
N ASN A 254 1.90 10.11 -1.31
CA ASN A 254 1.27 10.20 -2.63
C ASN A 254 0.52 11.53 -2.78
N PHE A 255 -0.20 11.99 -1.76
CA PHE A 255 -0.80 13.32 -1.74
C PHE A 255 0.27 14.41 -1.91
N THR A 256 1.39 14.31 -1.20
CA THR A 256 2.49 15.28 -1.29
C THR A 256 3.07 15.35 -2.70
N VAL A 257 3.25 14.21 -3.39
CA VAL A 257 3.70 14.19 -4.79
C VAL A 257 2.75 15.01 -5.66
N GLY A 258 1.44 14.74 -5.61
CA GLY A 258 0.45 15.48 -6.40
C GLY A 258 0.41 16.97 -6.08
N TYR A 259 0.45 17.31 -4.81
CA TYR A 259 0.48 18.72 -4.34
C TYR A 259 1.68 19.50 -4.91
N ARG A 260 2.87 18.92 -4.85
CA ARG A 260 4.11 19.54 -5.35
C ARG A 260 4.12 19.65 -6.87
N LEU A 261 3.63 18.62 -7.60
CA LEU A 261 3.45 18.69 -9.06
C LEU A 261 2.56 19.86 -9.48
N ALA A 262 1.43 20.08 -8.79
CA ALA A 262 0.53 21.20 -9.06
C ALA A 262 1.14 22.57 -8.69
N LYS A 263 2.22 22.60 -7.92
CA LYS A 263 3.03 23.82 -7.67
C LYS A 263 4.12 24.03 -8.72
N GLY A 264 4.18 23.19 -9.77
CA GLY A 264 5.14 23.31 -10.87
C GLY A 264 6.49 22.63 -10.63
N GLU A 265 6.63 21.84 -9.55
CA GLU A 265 7.84 21.08 -9.30
C GLU A 265 7.92 19.85 -10.22
N LYS A 266 9.13 19.48 -10.63
CA LYS A 266 9.34 18.28 -11.48
C LYS A 266 9.28 17.01 -10.64
N LEU A 267 8.73 15.93 -11.23
CA LEU A 267 8.60 14.65 -10.56
C LEU A 267 9.93 14.11 -10.00
N ASP A 268 11.00 14.19 -10.79
CA ASP A 268 12.31 13.68 -10.40
C ASP A 268 12.88 14.43 -9.18
N ASP A 269 12.72 15.75 -9.14
CA ASP A 269 13.15 16.59 -8.01
C ASP A 269 12.34 16.23 -6.74
N ILE A 270 11.01 16.06 -6.89
CA ILE A 270 10.13 15.66 -5.80
C ILE A 270 10.57 14.32 -5.21
N LEU A 271 10.81 13.33 -6.08
CA LEU A 271 11.19 11.97 -5.64
C LEU A 271 12.59 11.93 -5.01
N ALA A 272 13.54 12.75 -5.52
CA ALA A 272 14.89 12.82 -4.97
C ALA A 272 14.95 13.38 -3.54
N GLU A 273 14.05 14.31 -3.21
CA GLU A 273 13.97 14.91 -1.86
C GLU A 273 13.15 14.04 -0.86
N MET A 274 12.35 13.12 -1.35
CA MET A 274 11.52 12.29 -0.47
C MET A 274 12.36 11.23 0.26
N THR A 275 12.29 11.24 1.59
CA THR A 275 12.95 10.23 2.44
C THR A 275 12.29 8.85 2.41
N GLU A 276 11.07 8.78 1.90
CA GLU A 276 10.27 7.56 1.84
C GLU A 276 9.63 7.42 0.45
N VAL A 277 9.45 6.17 0.01
CA VAL A 277 8.91 5.84 -1.31
C VAL A 277 7.44 6.23 -1.45
N ALA A 278 7.08 6.92 -2.53
CA ALA A 278 5.70 7.14 -2.97
C ALA A 278 5.29 6.02 -3.94
N GLU A 279 4.74 4.93 -3.41
CA GLU A 279 4.34 3.73 -4.17
C GLU A 279 3.36 4.05 -5.32
N GLY A 280 2.57 5.11 -5.18
CA GLY A 280 1.57 5.52 -6.18
C GLY A 280 2.16 5.84 -7.55
N VAL A 281 3.37 6.38 -7.64
CA VAL A 281 4.00 6.75 -8.91
C VAL A 281 4.22 5.51 -9.80
N THR A 282 4.80 4.46 -9.24
CA THR A 282 4.95 3.17 -9.95
C THR A 282 3.59 2.51 -10.20
N THR A 283 2.67 2.62 -9.24
CA THR A 283 1.31 2.08 -9.37
C THR A 283 0.56 2.70 -10.56
N VAL A 284 0.71 4.00 -10.84
CA VAL A 284 0.10 4.65 -12.01
C VAL A 284 0.57 4.00 -13.31
N LYS A 285 1.87 3.74 -13.47
CA LYS A 285 2.42 3.04 -14.66
C LYS A 285 1.80 1.65 -14.83
N ILE A 286 1.76 0.88 -13.75
CA ILE A 286 1.23 -0.49 -13.76
C ILE A 286 -0.27 -0.48 -14.10
N ALA A 287 -1.04 0.33 -13.38
CA ALA A 287 -2.50 0.42 -13.57
C ALA A 287 -2.88 0.89 -14.97
N LYS A 288 -2.15 1.88 -15.55
CA LYS A 288 -2.34 2.33 -16.93
C LYS A 288 -2.14 1.18 -17.92
N LYS A 289 -1.05 0.42 -17.79
CA LYS A 289 -0.76 -0.72 -18.68
C LYS A 289 -1.75 -1.88 -18.51
N CYS A 290 -2.26 -2.10 -17.31
CA CYS A 290 -3.37 -3.04 -17.08
C CYS A 290 -4.68 -2.55 -17.71
N ALA A 291 -5.02 -1.26 -17.53
CA ALA A 291 -6.21 -0.67 -18.15
C ALA A 291 -6.19 -0.83 -19.68
N ASP A 292 -5.04 -0.60 -20.32
CA ASP A 292 -4.85 -0.77 -21.76
C ASP A 292 -4.95 -2.24 -22.21
N HIS A 293 -4.49 -3.17 -21.39
CA HIS A 293 -4.59 -4.61 -21.66
C HIS A 293 -6.04 -5.08 -21.62
N TYR A 294 -6.76 -4.73 -20.56
CA TYR A 294 -8.15 -5.14 -20.34
C TYR A 294 -9.18 -4.22 -20.98
N LYS A 295 -8.73 -3.15 -21.66
CA LYS A 295 -9.58 -2.13 -22.31
C LYS A 295 -10.54 -1.47 -21.30
N ILE A 296 -10.04 -1.23 -20.09
CA ILE A 296 -10.78 -0.56 -19.02
C ILE A 296 -10.71 0.95 -19.22
N ARG A 297 -11.83 1.63 -19.05
CA ARG A 297 -11.90 3.07 -19.02
C ARG A 297 -11.44 3.59 -17.66
N ALA A 298 -10.14 3.88 -17.53
CA ALA A 298 -9.50 4.40 -16.33
C ALA A 298 -9.00 5.83 -16.58
N LEU A 299 -9.93 6.79 -16.58
CA LEU A 299 -9.67 8.17 -17.04
C LEU A 299 -8.73 8.93 -16.09
N ILE A 300 -8.91 8.75 -14.77
CA ILE A 300 -8.06 9.40 -13.75
C ILE A 300 -6.65 8.85 -13.87
N THR A 301 -6.51 7.52 -13.92
CA THR A 301 -5.21 6.86 -14.09
C THR A 301 -4.52 7.29 -15.39
N ASP A 302 -5.26 7.36 -16.52
CA ASP A 302 -4.70 7.78 -17.81
C ASP A 302 -4.22 9.24 -17.79
N ARG A 303 -5.02 10.17 -17.27
CA ARG A 303 -4.61 11.57 -17.18
C ARG A 303 -3.44 11.74 -16.23
N LEU A 304 -3.47 11.07 -15.08
CA LEU A 304 -2.37 11.15 -14.14
C LEU A 304 -1.08 10.54 -14.71
N TYR A 305 -1.17 9.45 -15.49
CA TYR A 305 -0.02 8.90 -16.20
C TYR A 305 0.61 9.96 -17.13
N ARG A 306 -0.20 10.69 -17.90
CA ARG A 306 0.30 11.75 -18.79
C ARG A 306 0.91 12.92 -18.02
N VAL A 307 0.34 13.27 -16.87
CA VAL A 307 0.93 14.32 -16.00
C VAL A 307 2.29 13.88 -15.49
N LEU A 308 2.41 12.65 -15.03
CA LEU A 308 3.65 12.15 -14.42
C LEU A 308 4.77 11.88 -15.45
N PHE A 309 4.42 11.43 -16.67
CA PHE A 309 5.40 10.85 -17.59
C PHE A 309 5.37 11.40 -19.02
N GLU A 310 4.35 12.17 -19.41
CA GLU A 310 4.20 12.67 -20.79
C GLU A 310 4.11 14.21 -20.87
N GLY A 311 4.36 14.91 -19.75
CA GLY A 311 4.46 16.37 -19.71
C GLY A 311 3.12 17.13 -19.78
N MET A 312 1.97 16.44 -19.60
CA MET A 312 0.67 17.09 -19.43
C MET A 312 0.64 17.89 -18.15
N THR A 313 0.04 19.08 -18.15
CA THR A 313 -0.15 19.83 -16.90
C THR A 313 -1.34 19.27 -16.08
N VAL A 314 -1.35 19.59 -14.79
CA VAL A 314 -2.45 19.17 -13.90
C VAL A 314 -3.76 19.83 -14.32
N GLU A 315 -3.68 21.11 -14.77
CA GLU A 315 -4.82 21.90 -15.27
C GLU A 315 -5.44 21.28 -16.51
N GLU A 316 -4.61 20.89 -17.51
CA GLU A 316 -5.07 20.20 -18.72
C GLU A 316 -5.76 18.87 -18.42
N ALA A 317 -5.20 18.10 -17.46
CA ALA A 317 -5.78 16.84 -17.02
C ALA A 317 -7.17 17.05 -16.39
N LEU A 318 -7.29 18.05 -15.50
CA LEU A 318 -8.56 18.40 -14.86
C LEU A 318 -9.60 18.90 -15.88
N GLU A 319 -9.20 19.80 -16.78
CA GLU A 319 -10.09 20.32 -17.83
C GLU A 319 -10.66 19.18 -18.69
N PHE A 320 -9.80 18.23 -19.07
CA PHE A 320 -10.25 17.04 -19.79
C PHE A 320 -11.29 16.24 -19.01
N LEU A 321 -11.02 15.94 -17.73
CA LEU A 321 -11.92 15.16 -16.87
C LEU A 321 -13.28 15.85 -16.67
N MET A 322 -13.29 17.17 -16.54
CA MET A 322 -14.51 17.96 -16.36
C MET A 322 -15.37 18.02 -17.64
N ARG A 323 -14.75 17.98 -18.83
CA ARG A 323 -15.45 18.01 -20.12
C ARG A 323 -15.86 16.62 -20.61
N TYR A 324 -15.35 15.55 -19.98
CA TYR A 324 -15.63 14.19 -20.43
C TYR A 324 -17.11 13.83 -20.19
N PRO A 325 -17.84 13.35 -21.21
CA PRO A 325 -19.29 13.10 -21.12
C PRO A 325 -19.57 11.79 -20.37
N LEU A 326 -19.45 11.81 -19.05
CA LEU A 326 -19.90 10.73 -18.18
C LEU A 326 -21.37 11.01 -17.79
N ASN A 327 -22.28 10.13 -18.22
CA ASN A 327 -23.72 10.30 -18.00
C ASN A 327 -24.28 9.36 -16.92
N VAL A 328 -23.49 8.35 -16.50
CA VAL A 328 -23.90 7.35 -15.50
C VAL A 328 -23.02 7.49 -14.28
N ASP A 329 -23.62 7.56 -13.09
CA ASP A 329 -22.87 7.67 -11.82
C ASP A 329 -22.16 6.36 -11.51
N ILE A 330 -22.90 5.25 -11.43
CA ILE A 330 -22.35 3.90 -11.17
C ILE A 330 -22.96 2.92 -12.18
N ASP A 331 -22.13 2.14 -12.85
CA ASP A 331 -22.53 1.20 -13.91
C ASP A 331 -22.02 -0.25 -13.71
N PHE A 332 -21.54 -0.59 -12.51
CA PHE A 332 -21.02 -1.93 -12.18
C PHE A 332 -21.87 -2.74 -11.18
N LEU A 333 -23.01 -2.22 -10.76
CA LEU A 333 -23.95 -2.92 -9.85
C LEU A 333 -24.91 -3.78 -10.62
#